data_f44c2c740867d3d769bde46a712c1ca7
#
_entry.id   f44c2c740867d3d769bde46a712c1ca7
#
_cell.length_a   1.000
_cell.length_b   1.000
_cell.length_c   1.000
_cell.angle_alpha   90.00
_cell.angle_beta   90.00
_cell.angle_gamma   90.00
#
_symmetry.space_group_name_H-M   'P 1'
#
loop_
_entity.id
_entity.type
_entity.pdbx_description
1 polymer ?
#
loop_
_entity_poly.entity_id
_entity_poly.type
_entity_poly.pdbx_seq_one_letter_code
_entity_poly.pdbx_strand_id
1 'polypeptide(L)'
;MSVKKAVFPVAGFGTRFLPATKATPKEMLPIVDKPIVQYAVEEAYEAGIREFIFITHHAKRAIEDHFDQNKELHEKLINDKKLELAKSIEKIGGTETKFTYIRQDEPKGLGHAIGCAQHIIQKGEHFAVILADDLMMVEGENVMQQMISVNEKYNKQVIGLEKIDGEDISKFGVVAVEKSEEKVNFLSDIVEKPNYNDAPSNLAVVGLSLIHI
;
A
#
# COMPACT_ATOMS: atom_id res chain seq x y z
N MET A 1 13.53 10.54 -11.45
CA MET A 1 13.02 9.29 -12.09
C MET A 1 11.62 9.08 -11.57
N SER A 2 10.61 8.88 -12.43
CA SER A 2 9.24 8.69 -11.93
C SER A 2 9.06 7.28 -11.37
N VAL A 3 8.47 7.17 -10.19
CA VAL A 3 8.08 5.89 -9.57
C VAL A 3 6.95 5.27 -10.40
N LYS A 4 7.16 4.08 -10.94
CA LYS A 4 6.19 3.40 -11.83
C LYS A 4 5.58 2.15 -11.25
N LYS A 5 6.19 1.59 -10.20
CA LYS A 5 5.84 0.32 -9.58
C LYS A 5 5.43 0.50 -8.12
N ALA A 6 4.43 -0.27 -7.70
CA ALA A 6 4.05 -0.41 -6.30
C ALA A 6 4.04 -1.89 -5.89
N VAL A 7 4.62 -2.20 -4.75
CA VAL A 7 4.62 -3.52 -4.12
C VAL A 7 3.62 -3.51 -2.96
N PHE A 8 2.71 -4.46 -2.97
CA PHE A 8 1.68 -4.66 -1.95
C PHE A 8 1.94 -5.95 -1.18
N PRO A 9 2.50 -5.89 0.02
CA PRO A 9 2.70 -7.06 0.88
C PRO A 9 1.38 -7.48 1.52
N VAL A 10 0.63 -8.38 0.88
CA VAL A 10 -0.71 -8.82 1.31
C VAL A 10 -0.75 -10.29 1.78
N ALA A 11 0.39 -10.92 2.01
CA ALA A 11 0.47 -12.33 2.41
C ALA A 11 0.09 -12.60 3.89
N GLY A 12 -0.12 -11.57 4.72
CA GLY A 12 -0.41 -11.71 6.15
C GLY A 12 -1.76 -12.38 6.45
N PHE A 13 -1.85 -13.15 7.54
CA PHE A 13 -3.05 -13.91 7.91
C PHE A 13 -4.23 -13.08 8.44
N GLY A 14 -4.03 -11.81 8.80
CA GLY A 14 -5.09 -10.93 9.30
C GLY A 14 -5.70 -11.35 10.63
N THR A 15 -4.92 -11.96 11.53
CA THR A 15 -5.41 -12.55 12.79
C THR A 15 -6.10 -11.57 13.72
N ARG A 16 -5.78 -10.27 13.64
CA ARG A 16 -6.41 -9.23 14.45
C ARG A 16 -7.90 -9.02 14.14
N PHE A 17 -8.33 -9.45 12.93
CA PHE A 17 -9.71 -9.27 12.44
C PHE A 17 -10.52 -10.56 12.46
N LEU A 18 -10.06 -11.61 13.17
CA LEU A 18 -10.85 -12.82 13.35
C LEU A 18 -12.12 -12.49 14.16
N PRO A 19 -13.27 -13.14 13.84
CA PRO A 19 -13.42 -14.25 12.87
C PRO A 19 -13.63 -13.82 11.41
N ALA A 20 -13.79 -12.53 11.10
CA ALA A 20 -14.10 -12.05 9.74
C ALA A 20 -13.06 -12.48 8.70
N THR A 21 -11.78 -12.52 9.08
CA THR A 21 -10.67 -12.89 8.19
C THR A 21 -10.37 -14.39 8.13
N LYS A 22 -11.22 -15.23 8.71
CA LYS A 22 -11.05 -16.69 8.64
C LYS A 22 -11.06 -17.21 7.20
N ALA A 23 -11.94 -16.67 6.36
CA ALA A 23 -12.12 -17.08 4.96
C ALA A 23 -11.95 -15.92 3.97
N THR A 24 -11.79 -14.68 4.45
CA THR A 24 -11.67 -13.49 3.64
C THR A 24 -10.35 -12.78 3.95
N PRO A 25 -9.52 -12.43 2.97
CA PRO A 25 -8.35 -11.59 3.20
C PRO A 25 -8.74 -10.30 3.92
N LYS A 26 -7.94 -9.85 4.90
CA LYS A 26 -8.20 -8.56 5.59
C LYS A 26 -8.25 -7.40 4.60
N GLU A 27 -7.49 -7.48 3.54
CA GLU A 27 -7.39 -6.50 2.47
C GLU A 27 -8.66 -6.43 1.61
N MET A 28 -9.52 -7.45 1.70
CA MET A 28 -10.83 -7.53 1.03
C MET A 28 -12.00 -7.11 1.94
N LEU A 29 -11.73 -6.70 3.17
CA LEU A 29 -12.77 -6.14 4.03
C LEU A 29 -13.24 -4.81 3.43
N PRO A 30 -14.57 -4.61 3.27
CA PRO A 30 -15.10 -3.43 2.63
C PRO A 30 -15.05 -2.21 3.55
N ILE A 31 -14.71 -1.07 2.96
CA ILE A 31 -14.96 0.26 3.52
C ILE A 31 -16.01 0.89 2.63
N VAL A 32 -17.22 1.04 3.16
CA VAL A 32 -18.43 1.45 2.45
C VAL A 32 -18.78 0.45 1.34
N ASP A 33 -18.32 0.63 0.13
CA ASP A 33 -18.69 -0.15 -1.07
C ASP A 33 -17.50 -0.80 -1.79
N LYS A 34 -16.26 -0.52 -1.35
CA LYS A 34 -15.03 -1.04 -1.96
C LYS A 34 -14.15 -1.76 -0.92
N PRO A 35 -13.43 -2.83 -1.32
CA PRO A 35 -12.40 -3.42 -0.46
C PRO A 35 -11.27 -2.41 -0.18
N ILE A 36 -10.68 -2.45 1.02
CA ILE A 36 -9.63 -1.51 1.41
C ILE A 36 -8.44 -1.53 0.44
N VAL A 37 -8.07 -2.69 -0.10
CA VAL A 37 -7.00 -2.83 -1.08
C VAL A 37 -7.25 -2.03 -2.37
N GLN A 38 -8.52 -1.84 -2.77
CA GLN A 38 -8.85 -1.05 -3.94
C GLN A 38 -8.53 0.43 -3.73
N TYR A 39 -8.78 0.99 -2.55
CA TYR A 39 -8.39 2.37 -2.22
C TYR A 39 -6.88 2.56 -2.34
N ALA A 40 -6.09 1.61 -1.83
CA ALA A 40 -4.63 1.67 -1.92
C ALA A 40 -4.12 1.60 -3.37
N VAL A 41 -4.76 0.80 -4.23
CA VAL A 41 -4.44 0.76 -5.67
C VAL A 41 -4.87 2.04 -6.38
N GLU A 42 -6.06 2.57 -6.08
CA GLU A 42 -6.55 3.83 -6.65
C GLU A 42 -5.63 5.00 -6.27
N GLU A 43 -5.17 5.09 -5.01
CA GLU A 43 -4.21 6.10 -4.57
C GLU A 43 -2.90 6.02 -5.38
N ALA A 44 -2.34 4.83 -5.53
CA ALA A 44 -1.13 4.63 -6.32
C ALA A 44 -1.35 4.94 -7.82
N TYR A 45 -2.51 4.57 -8.36
CA TYR A 45 -2.88 4.87 -9.74
C TYR A 45 -2.98 6.38 -10.00
N GLU A 46 -3.62 7.13 -9.11
CA GLU A 46 -3.72 8.59 -9.16
C GLU A 46 -2.35 9.27 -9.05
N ALA A 47 -1.41 8.66 -8.33
CA ALA A 47 -0.02 9.10 -8.25
C ALA A 47 0.83 8.77 -9.49
N GLY A 48 0.23 8.16 -10.52
CA GLY A 48 0.90 7.85 -11.79
C GLY A 48 1.55 6.47 -11.86
N ILE A 49 1.40 5.63 -10.84
CA ILE A 49 1.88 4.24 -10.85
C ILE A 49 0.97 3.38 -11.72
N ARG A 50 1.55 2.44 -12.49
CA ARG A 50 0.82 1.59 -13.44
C ARG A 50 1.18 0.11 -13.33
N GLU A 51 2.24 -0.24 -12.60
CA GLU A 51 2.63 -1.63 -12.35
C GLU A 51 2.44 -1.97 -10.87
N PHE A 52 1.52 -2.89 -10.58
CA PHE A 52 1.12 -3.31 -9.24
C PHE A 52 1.59 -4.73 -8.98
N ILE A 53 2.42 -4.92 -7.95
CA ILE A 53 3.06 -6.19 -7.60
C ILE A 53 2.51 -6.63 -6.25
N PHE A 54 1.68 -7.64 -6.23
CA PHE A 54 1.11 -8.20 -5.01
C PHE A 54 1.96 -9.38 -4.52
N ILE A 55 2.47 -9.26 -3.30
CA ILE A 55 3.12 -10.38 -2.62
C ILE A 55 2.04 -11.07 -1.79
N THR A 56 1.56 -12.19 -2.30
CA THR A 56 0.33 -12.87 -1.86
C THR A 56 0.61 -14.24 -1.24
N HIS A 57 -0.44 -14.93 -0.83
CA HIS A 57 -0.43 -16.26 -0.24
C HIS A 57 -1.56 -17.10 -0.87
N HIS A 58 -1.48 -18.42 -0.86
CA HIS A 58 -2.48 -19.30 -1.50
C HIS A 58 -3.92 -19.03 -1.06
N ALA A 59 -4.15 -18.54 0.14
CA ALA A 59 -5.48 -18.22 0.66
C ALA A 59 -5.98 -16.81 0.29
N LYS A 60 -5.25 -16.06 -0.55
CA LYS A 60 -5.55 -14.66 -0.91
C LYS A 60 -6.10 -14.49 -2.33
N ARG A 61 -6.59 -15.56 -2.94
CA ARG A 61 -7.08 -15.55 -4.33
C ARG A 61 -8.15 -14.48 -4.59
N ALA A 62 -8.97 -14.15 -3.59
CA ALA A 62 -9.99 -13.11 -3.72
C ALA A 62 -9.42 -11.72 -4.10
N ILE A 63 -8.14 -11.44 -3.79
CA ILE A 63 -7.46 -10.21 -4.22
C ILE A 63 -7.16 -10.27 -5.72
N GLU A 64 -6.70 -11.42 -6.21
CA GLU A 64 -6.44 -11.66 -7.64
C GLU A 64 -7.74 -11.53 -8.43
N ASP A 65 -8.79 -12.26 -8.01
CA ASP A 65 -10.11 -12.27 -8.64
C ASP A 65 -10.76 -10.86 -8.66
N HIS A 66 -10.45 -10.00 -7.68
CA HIS A 66 -11.01 -8.64 -7.61
C HIS A 66 -10.45 -7.69 -8.68
N PHE A 67 -9.17 -7.82 -9.01
CA PHE A 67 -8.51 -6.98 -10.03
C PHE A 67 -8.53 -7.61 -11.42
N ASP A 68 -8.87 -8.88 -11.54
CA ASP A 68 -9.02 -9.55 -12.83
C ASP A 68 -10.33 -9.15 -13.53
N GLN A 69 -10.30 -9.16 -14.86
CA GLN A 69 -11.49 -8.86 -15.65
C GLN A 69 -12.52 -9.98 -15.54
N ASN A 70 -13.72 -9.70 -15.09
CA ASN A 70 -14.86 -10.60 -15.09
C ASN A 70 -15.78 -10.32 -16.29
N LYS A 71 -15.43 -10.88 -17.45
CA LYS A 71 -16.17 -10.66 -18.71
C LYS A 71 -17.60 -11.18 -18.63
N GLU A 72 -17.83 -12.32 -17.99
CA GLU A 72 -19.18 -12.91 -17.85
C GLU A 72 -20.10 -11.99 -17.05
N LEU A 73 -19.63 -11.48 -15.90
CA LEU A 73 -20.38 -10.52 -15.10
C LEU A 73 -20.64 -9.22 -15.88
N HIS A 74 -19.62 -8.70 -16.58
CA HIS A 74 -19.75 -7.50 -17.37
C HIS A 74 -20.81 -7.64 -18.47
N GLU A 75 -20.76 -8.72 -19.28
CA GLU A 75 -21.73 -9.01 -20.32
C GLU A 75 -23.15 -9.15 -19.75
N LYS A 76 -23.30 -9.82 -18.60
CA LYS A 76 -24.57 -9.92 -17.91
C LYS A 76 -25.13 -8.55 -17.52
N LEU A 77 -24.31 -7.67 -16.95
CA LEU A 77 -24.74 -6.32 -16.56
C LEU A 77 -25.18 -5.48 -17.78
N ILE A 78 -24.47 -5.59 -18.90
CA ILE A 78 -24.86 -4.96 -20.17
C ILE A 78 -26.23 -5.47 -20.64
N ASN A 79 -26.43 -6.78 -20.68
CA ASN A 79 -27.67 -7.42 -21.09
C ASN A 79 -28.85 -7.02 -20.17
N ASP A 80 -28.60 -6.87 -18.87
CA ASP A 80 -29.56 -6.44 -17.86
C ASP A 80 -29.77 -4.89 -17.89
N LYS A 81 -29.13 -4.16 -18.81
CA LYS A 81 -29.15 -2.67 -18.93
C LYS A 81 -28.64 -1.93 -17.70
N LYS A 82 -27.78 -2.56 -16.89
CA LYS A 82 -27.15 -1.99 -15.69
C LYS A 82 -25.81 -1.32 -16.04
N LEU A 83 -25.85 -0.34 -16.94
CA LEU A 83 -24.65 0.24 -17.56
C LEU A 83 -23.70 0.89 -16.56
N GLU A 84 -24.22 1.56 -15.52
CA GLU A 84 -23.37 2.20 -14.51
C GLU A 84 -22.61 1.17 -13.67
N LEU A 85 -23.21 0.02 -13.35
CA LEU A 85 -22.52 -1.08 -12.65
C LEU A 85 -21.50 -1.75 -13.57
N ALA A 86 -21.79 -1.92 -14.87
CA ALA A 86 -20.82 -2.43 -15.82
C ALA A 86 -19.58 -1.53 -15.88
N LYS A 87 -19.76 -0.22 -16.00
CA LYS A 87 -18.65 0.76 -15.98
C LYS A 87 -17.87 0.77 -14.65
N SER A 88 -18.52 0.55 -13.51
CA SER A 88 -17.84 0.54 -12.22
C SER A 88 -16.87 -0.63 -12.09
N ILE A 89 -17.23 -1.82 -12.61
CA ILE A 89 -16.32 -2.98 -12.55
C ILE A 89 -15.20 -2.92 -13.61
N GLU A 90 -15.42 -2.25 -14.74
CA GLU A 90 -14.37 -2.03 -15.75
C GLU A 90 -13.23 -1.14 -15.25
N LYS A 91 -13.53 -0.24 -14.32
CA LYS A 91 -12.57 0.74 -13.80
C LYS A 91 -11.75 0.22 -12.63
N ILE A 92 -12.08 -0.96 -12.09
CA ILE A 92 -11.31 -1.54 -10.98
C ILE A 92 -9.85 -1.73 -11.42
N GLY A 93 -8.93 -1.13 -10.65
CA GLY A 93 -7.50 -1.17 -10.94
C GLY A 93 -7.00 -0.18 -12.00
N GLY A 94 -7.88 0.62 -12.63
CA GLY A 94 -7.51 1.65 -13.60
C GLY A 94 -7.27 1.12 -15.02
N THR A 95 -6.88 2.03 -15.92
CA THR A 95 -6.56 1.71 -17.32
C THR A 95 -5.06 1.64 -17.55
N GLU A 96 -4.62 0.84 -18.52
CA GLU A 96 -3.19 0.65 -18.85
C GLU A 96 -2.34 0.16 -17.68
N THR A 97 -2.96 -0.59 -16.78
CA THR A 97 -2.32 -1.12 -15.59
C THR A 97 -1.86 -2.56 -15.79
N LYS A 98 -0.84 -2.95 -15.00
CA LYS A 98 -0.29 -4.29 -15.02
C LYS A 98 -0.25 -4.84 -13.61
N PHE A 99 -0.92 -5.96 -13.40
CA PHE A 99 -0.95 -6.67 -12.13
C PHE A 99 -0.03 -7.89 -12.19
N THR A 100 0.78 -8.07 -11.17
CA THR A 100 1.68 -9.22 -11.01
C THR A 100 1.51 -9.79 -9.62
N TYR A 101 1.31 -11.10 -9.51
CA TYR A 101 1.10 -11.79 -8.26
C TYR A 101 2.26 -12.74 -7.99
N ILE A 102 2.93 -12.56 -6.85
CA ILE A 102 4.06 -13.37 -6.41
C ILE A 102 3.69 -14.01 -5.08
N ARG A 103 3.88 -15.32 -4.96
CA ARG A 103 3.64 -16.00 -3.70
C ARG A 103 4.83 -15.86 -2.75
N GLN A 104 4.53 -15.48 -1.53
CA GLN A 104 5.46 -15.60 -0.42
C GLN A 104 5.29 -17.00 0.17
N ASP A 105 6.25 -17.86 -0.04
CA ASP A 105 6.16 -19.27 0.40
C ASP A 105 6.21 -19.40 1.93
N GLU A 106 6.99 -18.56 2.60
CA GLU A 106 7.15 -18.55 4.03
C GLU A 106 6.93 -17.15 4.63
N PRO A 107 6.14 -17.01 5.72
CA PRO A 107 5.83 -15.70 6.31
C PRO A 107 6.99 -15.17 7.18
N LYS A 108 8.11 -14.82 6.56
CA LYS A 108 9.33 -14.32 7.23
C LYS A 108 9.32 -12.80 7.48
N GLY A 109 8.15 -12.17 7.47
CA GLY A 109 7.98 -10.75 7.75
C GLY A 109 7.97 -9.85 6.50
N LEU A 110 7.83 -8.54 6.74
CA LEU A 110 7.63 -7.51 5.71
C LEU A 110 8.83 -7.40 4.76
N GLY A 111 10.04 -7.33 5.30
CA GLY A 111 11.25 -7.23 4.49
C GLY A 111 11.42 -8.41 3.53
N HIS A 112 11.11 -9.63 3.97
CA HIS A 112 11.12 -10.82 3.11
C HIS A 112 10.04 -10.73 2.02
N ALA A 113 8.83 -10.25 2.36
CA ALA A 113 7.78 -10.06 1.37
C ALA A 113 8.22 -9.08 0.26
N ILE A 114 8.78 -7.93 0.65
CA ILE A 114 9.33 -6.96 -0.32
C ILE A 114 10.44 -7.59 -1.18
N GLY A 115 11.34 -8.36 -0.56
CA GLY A 115 12.41 -9.08 -1.25
C GLY A 115 11.91 -10.07 -2.32
N CYS A 116 10.71 -10.63 -2.19
CA CYS A 116 10.10 -11.48 -3.23
C CYS A 116 9.90 -10.73 -4.57
N ALA A 117 9.79 -9.39 -4.55
CA ALA A 117 9.66 -8.59 -5.76
C ALA A 117 11.00 -8.31 -6.47
N GLN A 118 12.15 -8.69 -5.89
CA GLN A 118 13.49 -8.35 -6.38
C GLN A 118 13.71 -8.67 -7.86
N HIS A 119 13.10 -9.74 -8.37
CA HIS A 119 13.26 -10.15 -9.78
C HIS A 119 12.52 -9.25 -10.79
N ILE A 120 11.58 -8.41 -10.30
CA ILE A 120 10.77 -7.51 -11.13
C ILE A 120 11.25 -6.07 -11.00
N ILE A 121 11.87 -5.72 -9.88
CA ILE A 121 12.44 -4.40 -9.63
C ILE A 121 13.85 -4.34 -10.20
N GLN A 122 14.14 -3.31 -11.00
CA GLN A 122 15.49 -3.10 -11.51
C GLN A 122 16.40 -2.54 -10.43
N LYS A 123 17.68 -2.85 -10.49
CA LYS A 123 18.66 -2.34 -9.53
C LYS A 123 18.68 -0.81 -9.52
N GLY A 124 18.46 -0.22 -8.36
CA GLY A 124 18.40 1.24 -8.17
C GLY A 124 17.09 1.89 -8.65
N GLU A 125 16.11 1.11 -9.08
CA GLU A 125 14.76 1.61 -9.37
C GLU A 125 14.04 1.96 -8.06
N HIS A 126 13.47 3.16 -8.00
CA HIS A 126 12.60 3.55 -6.91
C HIS A 126 11.19 3.00 -7.14
N PHE A 127 10.61 2.39 -6.13
CA PHE A 127 9.27 1.83 -6.15
C PHE A 127 8.53 2.10 -4.84
N ALA A 128 7.22 2.12 -4.90
CA ALA A 128 6.38 2.25 -3.72
C ALA A 128 6.21 0.91 -3.01
N VAL A 129 6.16 0.93 -1.68
CA VAL A 129 5.66 -0.16 -0.85
C VAL A 129 4.43 0.36 -0.13
N ILE A 130 3.31 -0.32 -0.27
CA ILE A 130 2.01 0.10 0.25
C ILE A 130 1.41 -1.03 1.09
N LEU A 131 1.23 -0.78 2.38
CA LEU A 131 0.47 -1.67 3.25
C LEU A 131 -1.02 -1.38 3.03
N ALA A 132 -1.72 -2.28 2.36
CA ALA A 132 -3.08 -2.06 1.88
C ALA A 132 -4.16 -1.99 2.99
N ASP A 133 -3.79 -2.15 4.25
CA ASP A 133 -4.65 -1.97 5.41
C ASP A 133 -4.48 -0.61 6.12
N ASP A 134 -3.58 0.25 5.60
CA ASP A 134 -3.39 1.62 6.07
C ASP A 134 -3.98 2.59 5.02
N LEU A 135 -5.20 3.07 5.27
CA LEU A 135 -5.86 4.05 4.42
C LEU A 135 -5.61 5.46 4.94
N MET A 136 -5.02 6.30 4.10
CA MET A 136 -4.78 7.70 4.42
C MET A 136 -5.75 8.60 3.66
N MET A 137 -6.45 9.46 4.38
CA MET A 137 -7.36 10.44 3.81
C MET A 137 -6.80 11.83 4.02
N VAL A 138 -6.53 12.52 2.93
CA VAL A 138 -5.99 13.89 2.92
C VAL A 138 -6.80 14.78 1.97
N GLU A 139 -6.80 16.07 2.21
CA GLU A 139 -7.34 17.05 1.28
C GLU A 139 -6.27 17.44 0.25
N GLY A 140 -6.62 17.44 -1.04
CA GLY A 140 -5.72 17.79 -2.14
C GLY A 140 -4.92 16.61 -2.71
N GLU A 141 -3.62 16.77 -2.90
CA GLU A 141 -2.74 15.70 -3.39
C GLU A 141 -2.69 14.55 -2.40
N ASN A 142 -2.90 13.31 -2.88
CA ASN A 142 -2.82 12.13 -2.03
C ASN A 142 -1.38 11.92 -1.50
N VAL A 143 -1.25 11.09 -0.46
CA VAL A 143 0.05 10.93 0.23
C VAL A 143 1.10 10.35 -0.71
N MET A 144 0.74 9.42 -1.59
CA MET A 144 1.68 8.85 -2.56
C MET A 144 2.19 9.90 -3.55
N GLN A 145 1.34 10.83 -4.03
CA GLN A 145 1.76 11.95 -4.89
C GLN A 145 2.76 12.86 -4.17
N GLN A 146 2.46 13.22 -2.92
CA GLN A 146 3.37 14.03 -2.09
C GLN A 146 4.73 13.34 -1.91
N MET A 147 4.75 12.03 -1.61
CA MET A 147 5.97 11.25 -1.43
C MET A 147 6.80 11.16 -2.72
N ILE A 148 6.15 10.97 -3.88
CA ILE A 148 6.85 10.95 -5.19
C ILE A 148 7.50 12.30 -5.44
N SER A 149 6.80 13.41 -5.18
CA SER A 149 7.35 14.77 -5.34
C SER A 149 8.59 14.99 -4.45
N VAL A 150 8.56 14.51 -3.20
CA VAL A 150 9.73 14.56 -2.29
C VAL A 150 10.86 13.67 -2.80
N ASN A 151 10.56 12.45 -3.25
CA ASN A 151 11.57 11.55 -3.81
C ASN A 151 12.25 12.15 -5.06
N GLU A 152 11.50 12.78 -5.95
CA GLU A 152 12.05 13.43 -7.15
C GLU A 152 12.92 14.65 -6.78
N LYS A 153 12.49 15.45 -5.78
CA LYS A 153 13.24 16.62 -5.33
C LYS A 153 14.58 16.27 -4.68
N TYR A 154 14.60 15.26 -3.82
CA TYR A 154 15.76 14.93 -3.00
C TYR A 154 16.54 13.71 -3.47
N ASN A 155 15.98 12.90 -4.39
CA ASN A 155 16.53 11.63 -4.86
C ASN A 155 16.91 10.69 -3.70
N LYS A 156 16.04 10.58 -2.71
CA LYS A 156 16.22 9.78 -1.48
C LYS A 156 15.02 8.86 -1.26
N GLN A 157 15.22 7.83 -0.45
CA GLN A 157 14.10 7.03 0.07
C GLN A 157 13.18 7.93 0.90
N VAL A 158 11.87 7.68 0.83
CA VAL A 158 10.85 8.45 1.52
C VAL A 158 9.94 7.50 2.28
N ILE A 159 9.60 7.83 3.51
CA ILE A 159 8.59 7.11 4.30
C ILE A 159 7.49 8.07 4.72
N GLY A 160 6.25 7.58 4.71
CA GLY A 160 5.10 8.31 5.23
C GLY A 160 5.17 8.40 6.75
N LEU A 161 4.88 9.57 7.29
CA LEU A 161 4.85 9.81 8.73
C LEU A 161 3.50 10.40 9.14
N GLU A 162 3.02 9.97 10.31
CA GLU A 162 1.87 10.55 10.97
C GLU A 162 2.24 11.00 12.38
N LYS A 163 1.68 12.13 12.80
CA LYS A 163 1.87 12.64 14.16
C LYS A 163 0.88 11.95 15.09
N ILE A 164 1.39 11.23 16.09
CA ILE A 164 0.61 10.52 17.10
C ILE A 164 0.96 11.07 18.46
N ASP A 165 -0.01 11.66 19.14
CA ASP A 165 0.15 12.16 20.50
C ASP A 165 -0.27 11.09 21.53
N GLY A 166 0.45 11.03 22.65
CA GLY A 166 0.17 10.13 23.76
C GLY A 166 0.79 8.73 23.62
N GLU A 167 0.35 7.81 24.47
CA GLU A 167 0.94 6.47 24.63
C GLU A 167 0.79 5.56 23.41
N ASP A 168 -0.15 5.88 22.53
CA ASP A 168 -0.40 5.10 21.31
C ASP A 168 0.80 5.08 20.35
N ILE A 169 1.73 6.04 20.46
CA ILE A 169 2.98 6.05 19.70
C ILE A 169 3.79 4.77 19.87
N SER A 170 3.68 4.10 21.04
CA SER A 170 4.37 2.83 21.34
C SER A 170 3.90 1.64 20.50
N LYS A 171 2.85 1.80 19.69
CA LYS A 171 2.36 0.75 18.79
C LYS A 171 3.05 0.74 17.43
N PHE A 172 3.85 1.77 17.12
CA PHE A 172 4.41 2.05 15.80
C PHE A 172 5.95 2.10 15.84
N GLY A 173 6.54 2.02 14.66
CA GLY A 173 7.93 2.48 14.46
C GLY A 173 7.97 4.00 14.59
N VAL A 174 8.86 4.54 15.39
CA VAL A 174 8.98 5.97 15.67
C VAL A 174 10.30 6.50 15.14
N VAL A 175 10.27 7.62 14.43
CA VAL A 175 11.46 8.17 13.80
C VAL A 175 12.20 9.18 14.70
N ALA A 176 13.54 9.16 14.63
CA ALA A 176 14.37 10.25 15.12
C ALA A 176 14.65 11.24 13.98
N VAL A 177 14.36 12.52 14.21
CA VAL A 177 14.52 13.59 13.22
C VAL A 177 15.85 14.29 13.43
N GLU A 178 16.67 14.37 12.38
CA GLU A 178 17.91 15.12 12.37
C GLU A 178 17.68 16.59 11.98
N LYS A 179 16.84 16.80 10.93
CA LYS A 179 16.55 18.12 10.37
C LYS A 179 15.14 18.14 9.79
N SER A 180 14.48 19.29 9.87
CA SER A 180 13.16 19.52 9.25
C SER A 180 13.23 20.66 8.24
N GLU A 181 12.60 20.49 7.09
CA GLU A 181 12.42 21.49 6.05
C GLU A 181 10.93 21.51 5.65
N GLU A 182 10.18 22.50 6.08
CA GLU A 182 8.73 22.59 5.86
C GLU A 182 7.98 21.33 6.33
N LYS A 183 7.48 20.53 5.37
CA LYS A 183 6.78 19.26 5.62
C LYS A 183 7.68 18.02 5.50
N VAL A 184 8.98 18.20 5.23
CA VAL A 184 9.94 17.11 5.03
C VAL A 184 10.87 17.01 6.22
N ASN A 185 10.97 15.81 6.80
CA ASN A 185 11.89 15.52 7.88
C ASN A 185 13.01 14.60 7.38
N PHE A 186 14.26 14.97 7.65
CA PHE A 186 15.42 14.11 7.44
C PHE A 186 15.61 13.27 8.69
N LEU A 187 15.67 11.96 8.50
CA LEU A 187 15.65 11.00 9.58
C LEU A 187 17.05 10.47 9.86
N SER A 188 17.39 10.34 11.15
CA SER A 188 18.65 9.73 11.59
C SER A 188 18.46 8.28 12.01
N ASP A 189 17.29 7.90 12.51
CA ASP A 189 17.01 6.56 13.01
C ASP A 189 15.51 6.25 13.05
N ILE A 190 15.17 4.95 13.21
CA ILE A 190 13.81 4.45 13.43
C ILE A 190 13.86 3.44 14.56
N VAL A 191 13.06 3.65 15.61
CA VAL A 191 12.94 2.75 16.75
C VAL A 191 11.60 2.03 16.68
N GLU A 192 11.63 0.70 16.57
CA GLU A 192 10.41 -0.11 16.52
C GLU A 192 9.76 -0.23 17.88
N LYS A 193 8.53 0.25 18.00
CA LYS A 193 7.67 0.15 19.20
C LYS A 193 8.38 0.53 20.50
N PRO A 194 8.94 1.74 20.61
CA PRO A 194 9.59 2.18 21.84
C PRO A 194 8.57 2.29 22.99
N ASN A 195 9.05 2.24 24.22
CA ASN A 195 8.22 2.70 25.32
C ASN A 195 7.90 4.19 25.11
N TYR A 196 6.76 4.65 25.57
CA TYR A 196 6.33 6.05 25.41
C TYR A 196 7.40 7.08 25.85
N ASN A 197 8.04 6.82 27.01
CA ASN A 197 9.06 7.71 27.53
C ASN A 197 10.41 7.67 26.78
N ASP A 198 10.64 6.64 25.98
CA ASP A 198 11.87 6.41 25.22
C ASP A 198 11.68 6.75 23.73
N ALA A 199 10.46 7.14 23.32
CA ALA A 199 10.15 7.49 21.95
C ALA A 199 10.95 8.73 21.50
N PRO A 200 11.71 8.63 20.37
CA PRO A 200 12.58 9.74 19.93
C PRO A 200 11.80 10.95 19.42
N SER A 201 10.54 10.78 19.08
CA SER A 201 9.62 11.84 18.65
C SER A 201 8.16 11.38 18.79
N ASN A 202 7.21 12.18 18.31
CA ASN A 202 5.81 11.78 18.15
C ASN A 202 5.43 11.50 16.70
N LEU A 203 6.41 11.19 15.83
CA LEU A 203 6.22 10.87 14.43
C LEU A 203 6.31 9.37 14.20
N ALA A 204 5.18 8.75 13.90
CA ALA A 204 5.05 7.34 13.60
C ALA A 204 5.25 7.04 12.11
N VAL A 205 5.89 5.92 11.81
CA VAL A 205 5.94 5.38 10.46
C VAL A 205 4.59 4.77 10.11
N VAL A 206 4.04 5.16 8.96
CA VAL A 206 2.82 4.61 8.40
C VAL A 206 3.10 3.68 7.22
N GLY A 207 2.08 2.99 6.73
CA GLY A 207 2.18 1.93 5.74
C GLY A 207 2.59 2.31 4.33
N LEU A 208 3.20 3.48 4.11
CA LEU A 208 3.65 3.97 2.80
C LEU A 208 5.16 4.25 2.79
N SER A 209 5.87 3.69 1.81
CA SER A 209 7.31 3.92 1.64
C SER A 209 7.68 3.99 0.16
N LEU A 210 8.66 4.83 -0.19
CA LEU A 210 9.37 4.81 -1.47
C LEU A 210 10.80 4.40 -1.20
N ILE A 211 11.20 3.26 -1.74
CA ILE A 211 12.50 2.65 -1.50
C ILE A 211 13.15 2.21 -2.82
N HIS A 212 14.39 1.76 -2.76
CA HIS A 212 15.09 1.05 -3.84
C HIS A 212 15.85 -0.16 -3.29
N ILE A 213 16.15 -1.15 -4.13
CA ILE A 213 16.95 -2.34 -3.83
C ILE A 213 18.06 -2.56 -4.86
#